data_985690bf9a47d84613a3b8762adec1c8
#
_entry.id   985690bf9a47d84613a3b8762adec1c8
#
_cell.length_a   1.000
_cell.length_b   1.000
_cell.length_c   1.000
_cell.angle_alpha   90.00
_cell.angle_beta   90.00
_cell.angle_gamma   90.00
#
_symmetry.space_group_name_H-M   'P 1'
#
loop_
_entity.id
_entity.type
_entity.pdbx_description
1 polymer ?
#
loop_
_entity_poly.entity_id
_entity_poly.type
_entity_poly.pdbx_seq_one_letter_code
_entity_poly.pdbx_strand_id
1 'polypeptide(L)'
;VGSLRHAALVAAIALVSSAHIGSPDVWFDGLAGPYKVLVHVEAPPVVPGIAIINIRVVDAGVSRVTAFVNHFDATGGTPPPDLASPIPESPSWYRTRLWVMSPGSNSVTVSVSGARGEGTVVVPLVALPGRRLQFNGALAGVLSIAGLVLALGLFTIVGATVREGVLPPGMEPDAQRRRRARVAIARAVVLVAIVLVGGGAWWRAEDSDFTRGLFRPLAVRITVDTSAAQQRFELAITDSVWVHRNDVAWLRARRSTPATSLMEDHGKLMHLFLIAADGRSAFAHLHPSTADTVTFTSVLPDLPAGEYRMFADIVHQSGLTETLTSTVTLAGDRHSAARDTSTDADDSWSVSRTGDSTHSVLADGTVLTWNRNSAPLVAGEEAGLRFAATPPAGDTASLEPFLGMAGHVVVVRDDGKVFIHLHPLGTISLAAQARLTRSAPGATAHAMNASLDPADSLYFPYAFPQPGKYTVWVQVKRRGRVLTGSFPAEVRPRVTTASAR
;
A
#
# COMPACT_ATOMS: atom_id res chain seq x y z
N VAL A 1 -7.72 52.54 29.87
CA VAL A 1 -8.49 51.99 28.73
C VAL A 1 -7.52 51.17 27.89
N GLY A 2 -7.37 49.92 28.23
CA GLY A 2 -6.47 48.98 27.56
C GLY A 2 -7.31 47.94 26.84
N SER A 3 -7.24 47.93 25.50
CA SER A 3 -7.88 46.94 24.64
C SER A 3 -7.14 45.61 24.69
N LEU A 4 -7.76 44.58 25.25
CA LEU A 4 -7.35 43.18 25.05
C LEU A 4 -7.61 42.77 23.61
N ARG A 5 -6.54 42.58 22.85
CA ARG A 5 -6.60 41.92 21.57
C ARG A 5 -6.61 40.39 21.77
N HIS A 6 -7.74 39.79 21.52
CA HIS A 6 -7.87 38.34 21.44
C HIS A 6 -7.14 37.87 20.20
N ALA A 7 -5.99 37.24 20.34
CA ALA A 7 -5.34 36.48 19.30
C ALA A 7 -6.06 35.12 19.20
N ALA A 8 -6.94 34.98 18.22
CA ALA A 8 -7.50 33.67 17.84
C ALA A 8 -6.39 32.85 17.21
N LEU A 9 -5.91 31.86 17.93
CA LEU A 9 -4.99 30.83 17.40
C LEU A 9 -5.81 29.90 16.55
N VAL A 10 -5.83 30.16 15.24
CA VAL A 10 -6.36 29.22 14.26
C VAL A 10 -5.33 28.10 14.14
N ALA A 11 -5.56 26.99 14.84
CA ALA A 11 -4.84 25.76 14.62
C ALA A 11 -5.27 25.21 13.25
N ALA A 12 -4.45 25.46 12.23
CA ALA A 12 -4.56 24.78 10.96
C ALA A 12 -4.27 23.29 11.20
N ILE A 13 -5.33 22.50 11.33
CA ILE A 13 -5.23 21.04 11.26
C ILE A 13 -4.81 20.74 9.81
N ALA A 14 -3.52 20.55 9.60
CA ALA A 14 -3.02 19.95 8.40
C ALA A 14 -3.58 18.54 8.35
N LEU A 15 -4.64 18.34 7.57
CA LEU A 15 -5.06 17.02 7.11
C LEU A 15 -3.88 16.45 6.32
N VAL A 16 -3.07 15.65 6.97
CA VAL A 16 -2.09 14.81 6.31
C VAL A 16 -2.90 13.80 5.50
N SER A 17 -3.23 14.19 4.26
CA SER A 17 -3.78 13.27 3.28
C SER A 17 -2.73 12.20 3.08
N SER A 18 -2.98 10.99 3.58
CA SER A 18 -2.11 9.85 3.33
C SER A 18 -2.00 9.66 1.82
N ALA A 19 -0.80 9.78 1.28
CA ALA A 19 -0.51 9.45 -0.10
C ALA A 19 -0.68 7.94 -0.26
N HIS A 20 -1.42 7.50 -1.28
CA HIS A 20 -1.54 6.10 -1.66
C HIS A 20 -0.59 5.84 -2.84
N ILE A 21 0.69 5.76 -2.53
CA ILE A 21 1.72 5.37 -3.49
C ILE A 21 1.93 3.87 -3.33
N GLY A 22 1.75 3.13 -4.41
CA GLY A 22 1.42 1.72 -4.37
C GLY A 22 -0.05 1.52 -3.96
N SER A 23 -0.56 0.31 -3.99
CA SER A 23 -1.92 0.02 -3.54
C SER A 23 -1.92 -0.40 -2.07
N PRO A 24 -2.59 0.34 -1.17
CA PRO A 24 -2.77 -0.13 0.21
C PRO A 24 -3.64 -1.39 0.24
N ASP A 25 -4.60 -1.49 -0.69
CA ASP A 25 -5.48 -2.63 -0.86
C ASP A 25 -4.99 -3.50 -2.01
N VAL A 26 -5.09 -4.81 -1.83
CA VAL A 26 -4.67 -5.78 -2.83
C VAL A 26 -5.88 -6.26 -3.61
N TRP A 27 -5.80 -6.19 -4.92
CA TRP A 27 -6.73 -6.81 -5.85
C TRP A 27 -6.03 -7.92 -6.60
N PHE A 28 -6.64 -9.09 -6.66
CA PHE A 28 -6.11 -10.24 -7.38
C PHE A 28 -7.24 -10.97 -8.11
N ASP A 29 -7.14 -11.12 -9.44
CA ASP A 29 -8.02 -11.95 -10.27
C ASP A 29 -7.22 -13.14 -10.78
N GLY A 30 -7.65 -14.35 -10.45
CA GLY A 30 -6.93 -15.56 -10.83
C GLY A 30 -7.70 -16.83 -10.54
N LEU A 31 -6.98 -17.94 -10.42
CA LEU A 31 -7.55 -19.27 -10.20
C LEU A 31 -7.10 -19.84 -8.86
N ALA A 32 -8.04 -20.35 -8.08
CA ALA A 32 -7.79 -21.29 -6.98
C ALA A 32 -8.13 -22.71 -7.48
N GLY A 33 -7.16 -23.40 -8.07
CA GLY A 33 -7.39 -24.66 -8.74
C GLY A 33 -8.41 -24.51 -9.87
N PRO A 34 -9.55 -25.24 -9.84
CA PRO A 34 -10.58 -25.14 -10.87
C PRO A 34 -11.51 -23.92 -10.73
N TYR A 35 -11.38 -23.10 -9.66
CA TYR A 35 -12.29 -22.00 -9.35
C TYR A 35 -11.70 -20.66 -9.75
N LYS A 36 -12.47 -19.85 -10.50
CA LYS A 36 -12.12 -18.46 -10.75
C LYS A 36 -12.43 -17.62 -9.51
N VAL A 37 -11.43 -16.91 -9.00
CA VAL A 37 -11.53 -16.08 -7.80
C VAL A 37 -11.09 -14.65 -8.07
N LEU A 38 -11.81 -13.70 -7.49
CA LEU A 38 -11.37 -12.33 -7.30
C LEU A 38 -11.18 -12.11 -5.80
N VAL A 39 -9.96 -11.79 -5.39
CA VAL A 39 -9.63 -11.55 -3.98
C VAL A 39 -9.32 -10.07 -3.80
N HIS A 40 -10.01 -9.45 -2.86
CA HIS A 40 -9.74 -8.09 -2.41
C HIS A 40 -9.33 -8.14 -0.94
N VAL A 41 -8.13 -7.65 -0.65
CA VAL A 41 -7.57 -7.58 0.70
C VAL A 41 -7.43 -6.12 1.10
N GLU A 42 -8.18 -5.73 2.12
CA GLU A 42 -8.01 -4.44 2.79
C GLU A 42 -6.90 -4.59 3.82
N ALA A 43 -5.73 -4.01 3.54
CA ALA A 43 -4.59 -4.10 4.43
C ALA A 43 -4.84 -3.35 5.76
N PRO A 44 -4.32 -3.87 6.89
CA PRO A 44 -4.48 -3.17 8.16
C PRO A 44 -3.71 -1.85 8.16
N PRO A 45 -4.29 -0.75 8.66
CA PRO A 45 -3.65 0.56 8.69
C PRO A 45 -2.46 0.64 9.66
N VAL A 46 -2.36 -0.32 10.55
CA VAL A 46 -1.26 -0.51 11.52
C VAL A 46 -0.97 -2.00 11.67
N VAL A 47 0.26 -2.34 12.01
CA VAL A 47 0.69 -3.72 12.25
C VAL A 47 1.26 -3.81 13.66
N PRO A 48 0.81 -4.77 14.49
CA PRO A 48 -0.24 -5.78 14.25
C PRO A 48 -1.62 -5.19 14.01
N GLY A 49 -2.41 -5.84 13.14
CA GLY A 49 -3.75 -5.37 12.80
C GLY A 49 -4.58 -6.39 12.04
N ILE A 50 -5.84 -6.06 11.81
CA ILE A 50 -6.78 -6.94 11.12
C ILE A 50 -6.88 -6.53 9.65
N ALA A 51 -6.58 -7.47 8.75
CA ALA A 51 -6.91 -7.39 7.34
C ALA A 51 -8.34 -7.92 7.11
N ILE A 52 -9.08 -7.29 6.20
CA ILE A 52 -10.38 -7.79 5.74
C ILE A 52 -10.15 -8.45 4.38
N ILE A 53 -10.53 -9.72 4.27
CA ILE A 53 -10.37 -10.51 3.05
C ILE A 53 -11.75 -10.74 2.45
N ASN A 54 -11.98 -10.15 1.28
CA ASN A 54 -13.19 -10.36 0.49
C ASN A 54 -12.85 -11.26 -0.70
N ILE A 55 -13.57 -12.35 -0.89
CA ILE A 55 -13.28 -13.36 -1.91
C ILE A 55 -14.56 -13.57 -2.73
N ARG A 56 -14.52 -13.26 -4.02
CA ARG A 56 -15.58 -13.59 -4.95
C ARG A 56 -15.24 -14.88 -5.67
N VAL A 57 -16.14 -15.86 -5.62
CA VAL A 57 -16.05 -17.07 -6.40
C VAL A 57 -17.24 -17.10 -7.34
N VAL A 58 -16.98 -17.08 -8.64
CA VAL A 58 -18.05 -17.00 -9.66
C VAL A 58 -18.67 -18.36 -9.93
N ASP A 59 -17.92 -19.42 -9.71
CA ASP A 59 -18.32 -20.80 -10.00
C ASP A 59 -19.42 -21.29 -9.03
N ALA A 60 -20.37 -22.04 -9.55
CA ALA A 60 -21.40 -22.68 -8.74
C ALA A 60 -20.88 -23.93 -8.00
N GLY A 61 -21.57 -24.32 -6.93
CA GLY A 61 -21.25 -25.54 -6.18
C GLY A 61 -20.07 -25.42 -5.21
N VAL A 62 -19.72 -24.20 -4.80
CA VAL A 62 -18.74 -23.96 -3.74
C VAL A 62 -19.35 -24.34 -2.39
N SER A 63 -18.68 -25.20 -1.65
CA SER A 63 -19.13 -25.66 -0.33
C SER A 63 -18.37 -24.98 0.81
N ARG A 64 -17.11 -24.59 0.58
CA ARG A 64 -16.26 -23.99 1.62
C ARG A 64 -15.21 -23.07 1.01
N VAL A 65 -15.04 -21.91 1.65
CA VAL A 65 -13.95 -20.97 1.35
C VAL A 65 -13.21 -20.69 2.66
N THR A 66 -11.91 -20.83 2.67
CA THR A 66 -11.07 -20.54 3.83
C THR A 66 -9.89 -19.67 3.46
N ALA A 67 -9.35 -18.94 4.44
CA ALA A 67 -8.14 -18.19 4.23
C ALA A 67 -7.28 -18.13 5.51
N PHE A 68 -5.98 -17.93 5.35
CA PHE A 68 -5.06 -17.60 6.43
C PHE A 68 -3.96 -16.66 5.95
N VAL A 69 -3.32 -15.95 6.89
CA VAL A 69 -2.18 -15.07 6.61
C VAL A 69 -0.90 -15.73 7.08
N ASN A 70 0.15 -15.65 6.28
CA ASN A 70 1.49 -16.10 6.65
C ASN A 70 2.53 -15.03 6.34
N HIS A 71 3.56 -14.89 7.17
CA HIS A 71 4.70 -14.03 6.89
C HIS A 71 5.70 -14.76 6.00
N PHE A 72 6.45 -14.03 5.17
CA PHE A 72 7.34 -14.60 4.14
C PHE A 72 8.45 -15.52 4.69
N ASP A 73 8.87 -15.31 5.93
CA ASP A 73 9.93 -16.07 6.60
C ASP A 73 9.41 -16.92 7.78
N ALA A 74 8.11 -17.15 7.86
CA ALA A 74 7.52 -17.93 8.94
C ALA A 74 8.07 -19.35 8.96
N THR A 75 8.76 -19.69 10.05
CA THR A 75 9.36 -21.02 10.28
C THR A 75 8.52 -21.90 11.22
N GLY A 76 7.48 -21.35 11.81
CA GLY A 76 6.68 -21.96 12.89
C GLY A 76 5.43 -22.75 12.46
N GLY A 77 5.32 -23.12 11.17
CA GLY A 77 4.10 -23.75 10.63
C GLY A 77 3.03 -22.73 10.21
N THR A 78 2.02 -23.22 9.49
CA THR A 78 0.91 -22.37 9.01
C THR A 78 -0.17 -22.25 10.08
N PRO A 79 -0.75 -21.06 10.31
CA PRO A 79 -1.93 -20.93 11.16
C PRO A 79 -3.08 -21.78 10.63
N PRO A 80 -4.00 -22.25 11.49
CA PRO A 80 -5.22 -22.88 11.02
C PRO A 80 -6.02 -21.90 10.15
N PRO A 81 -6.58 -22.39 9.01
CA PRO A 81 -7.35 -21.52 8.13
C PRO A 81 -8.69 -21.10 8.76
N ASP A 82 -9.01 -19.82 8.68
CA ASP A 82 -10.30 -19.29 9.09
C ASP A 82 -11.35 -19.47 7.98
N LEU A 83 -12.58 -19.77 8.37
CA LEU A 83 -13.71 -19.87 7.46
C LEU A 83 -14.14 -18.48 6.98
N ALA A 84 -14.24 -18.30 5.67
CA ALA A 84 -14.85 -17.12 5.08
C ALA A 84 -16.38 -17.33 4.97
N SER A 85 -17.15 -16.44 5.56
CA SER A 85 -18.62 -16.49 5.55
C SER A 85 -19.17 -15.79 4.31
N PRO A 86 -20.23 -16.32 3.67
CA PRO A 86 -20.89 -15.65 2.56
C PRO A 86 -21.51 -14.33 3.01
N ILE A 87 -21.47 -13.33 2.12
CA ILE A 87 -22.09 -12.02 2.37
C ILE A 87 -23.57 -12.11 1.96
N PRO A 88 -24.54 -11.85 2.86
CA PRO A 88 -25.97 -12.07 2.59
C PRO A 88 -26.48 -11.36 1.34
N GLU A 89 -26.05 -10.11 1.12
CA GLU A 89 -26.47 -9.28 -0.01
C GLU A 89 -25.76 -9.62 -1.33
N SER A 90 -24.74 -10.49 -1.28
CA SER A 90 -23.90 -10.86 -2.42
C SER A 90 -23.38 -12.29 -2.29
N PRO A 91 -24.20 -13.31 -2.58
CA PRO A 91 -23.91 -14.72 -2.27
C PRO A 91 -22.63 -15.30 -2.93
N SER A 92 -22.13 -14.69 -3.99
CA SER A 92 -20.84 -15.05 -4.61
C SER A 92 -19.63 -14.49 -3.85
N TRP A 93 -19.83 -13.59 -2.89
CA TRP A 93 -18.79 -13.02 -2.08
C TRP A 93 -18.73 -13.65 -0.70
N TYR A 94 -17.51 -13.97 -0.27
CA TYR A 94 -17.18 -14.49 1.06
C TYR A 94 -16.26 -13.49 1.76
N ARG A 95 -16.40 -13.37 3.08
CA ARG A 95 -15.58 -12.47 3.89
C ARG A 95 -15.03 -13.18 5.11
N THR A 96 -13.75 -12.90 5.40
CA THR A 96 -13.12 -13.23 6.68
C THR A 96 -12.24 -12.08 7.16
N ARG A 97 -11.84 -12.13 8.43
CA ARG A 97 -11.00 -11.13 9.08
C ARG A 97 -9.80 -11.83 9.68
N LEU A 98 -8.62 -11.48 9.25
CA LEU A 98 -7.38 -12.17 9.62
C LEU A 98 -6.40 -11.22 10.30
N TRP A 99 -5.76 -11.68 11.37
CA TRP A 99 -4.69 -10.92 12.01
C TRP A 99 -3.41 -10.97 11.17
N VAL A 100 -2.85 -9.79 10.90
CA VAL A 100 -1.50 -9.62 10.36
C VAL A 100 -0.61 -9.22 11.52
N MET A 101 0.25 -10.13 11.95
CA MET A 101 1.05 -9.98 13.18
C MET A 101 2.40 -9.32 12.92
N SER A 102 2.97 -9.53 11.73
CA SER A 102 4.31 -9.05 11.38
C SER A 102 4.27 -8.04 10.25
N PRO A 103 5.05 -6.95 10.33
CA PRO A 103 5.20 -6.01 9.23
C PRO A 103 6.04 -6.61 8.10
N GLY A 104 5.84 -6.08 6.90
CA GLY A 104 6.59 -6.46 5.70
C GLY A 104 5.78 -7.30 4.73
N SER A 105 6.44 -8.26 4.09
CA SER A 105 5.84 -9.14 3.11
C SER A 105 5.07 -10.27 3.79
N ASN A 106 3.80 -10.36 3.52
CA ASN A 106 2.90 -11.41 3.96
C ASN A 106 2.20 -12.03 2.75
N SER A 107 1.53 -13.14 2.95
CA SER A 107 0.67 -13.78 1.97
C SER A 107 -0.67 -14.13 2.58
N VAL A 108 -1.74 -13.92 1.81
CA VAL A 108 -3.07 -14.48 2.09
C VAL A 108 -3.21 -15.73 1.23
N THR A 109 -3.31 -16.88 1.87
CA THR A 109 -3.60 -18.15 1.19
C THR A 109 -5.11 -18.38 1.24
N VAL A 110 -5.73 -18.49 0.08
CA VAL A 110 -7.17 -18.73 -0.09
C VAL A 110 -7.36 -20.13 -0.62
N SER A 111 -8.20 -20.93 0.04
CA SER A 111 -8.57 -22.27 -0.41
C SER A 111 -10.08 -22.34 -0.66
N VAL A 112 -10.44 -22.92 -1.79
CA VAL A 112 -11.83 -23.11 -2.23
C VAL A 112 -12.07 -24.60 -2.42
N SER A 113 -13.13 -25.13 -1.80
CA SER A 113 -13.57 -26.51 -1.95
C SER A 113 -15.02 -26.54 -2.45
N GLY A 114 -15.34 -27.49 -3.30
CA GLY A 114 -16.69 -27.62 -3.84
C GLY A 114 -16.82 -28.78 -4.84
N ALA A 115 -17.87 -28.75 -5.64
CA ALA A 115 -18.20 -29.83 -6.58
C ALA A 115 -17.09 -30.14 -7.62
N ARG A 116 -16.19 -29.17 -7.90
CA ARG A 116 -15.09 -29.31 -8.88
C ARG A 116 -13.75 -29.71 -8.21
N GLY A 117 -13.78 -30.08 -6.92
CA GLY A 117 -12.58 -30.45 -6.16
C GLY A 117 -12.10 -29.32 -5.23
N GLU A 118 -10.82 -29.30 -4.96
CA GLU A 118 -10.17 -28.29 -4.13
C GLU A 118 -9.13 -27.52 -4.92
N GLY A 119 -8.96 -26.25 -4.55
CA GLY A 119 -7.93 -25.41 -5.12
C GLY A 119 -7.46 -24.34 -4.15
N THR A 120 -6.20 -23.96 -4.26
CA THR A 120 -5.56 -22.98 -3.39
C THR A 120 -4.81 -21.95 -4.21
N VAL A 121 -4.91 -20.69 -3.80
CA VAL A 121 -4.15 -19.60 -4.39
C VAL A 121 -3.48 -18.76 -3.30
N VAL A 122 -2.32 -18.20 -3.62
CA VAL A 122 -1.56 -17.31 -2.75
C VAL A 122 -1.60 -15.89 -3.30
N VAL A 123 -2.03 -14.96 -2.47
CA VAL A 123 -2.12 -13.54 -2.81
C VAL A 123 -1.10 -12.79 -1.94
N PRO A 124 -0.11 -12.11 -2.53
CA PRO A 124 0.81 -11.26 -1.80
C PRO A 124 0.09 -10.16 -1.04
N LEU A 125 0.53 -9.88 0.17
CA LEU A 125 0.04 -8.78 1.01
C LEU A 125 1.22 -8.02 1.59
N VAL A 126 1.37 -6.77 1.23
CA VAL A 126 2.32 -5.87 1.86
C VAL A 126 1.64 -5.18 3.03
N ALA A 127 2.11 -5.45 4.25
CA ALA A 127 1.59 -4.87 5.47
C ALA A 127 2.69 -4.05 6.16
N LEU A 128 2.62 -2.73 6.02
CA LEU A 128 3.63 -1.82 6.53
C LEU A 128 3.11 -1.02 7.71
N PRO A 129 3.90 -0.83 8.78
CA PRO A 129 3.54 0.03 9.88
C PRO A 129 3.68 1.50 9.44
N GLY A 130 2.79 1.95 8.55
CA GLY A 130 2.89 3.26 7.90
C GLY A 130 2.42 4.42 8.78
N ARG A 131 1.68 4.15 9.86
CA ARG A 131 1.15 5.19 10.73
C ARG A 131 0.92 4.70 12.16
N ARG A 132 0.74 5.67 13.05
CA ARG A 132 0.41 5.47 14.45
C ARG A 132 -1.08 5.72 14.66
N LEU A 133 -1.74 4.86 15.45
CA LEU A 133 -3.09 5.14 15.90
C LEU A 133 -3.05 6.28 16.92
N GLN A 134 -3.85 7.31 16.69
CA GLN A 134 -4.03 8.37 17.67
C GLN A 134 -5.00 7.93 18.75
N PHE A 135 -4.65 8.21 20.01
CA PHE A 135 -5.52 7.92 21.12
C PHE A 135 -6.74 8.85 21.09
N ASN A 136 -7.93 8.28 21.24
CA ASN A 136 -9.16 9.08 21.25
C ASN A 136 -9.17 9.98 22.49
N GLY A 137 -9.20 11.31 22.29
CA GLY A 137 -9.15 12.29 23.37
C GLY A 137 -10.31 12.19 24.37
N ALA A 138 -11.52 11.82 23.91
CA ALA A 138 -12.67 11.60 24.81
C ALA A 138 -12.43 10.38 25.70
N LEU A 139 -11.94 9.27 25.14
CA LEU A 139 -11.57 8.08 25.91
C LEU A 139 -10.43 8.38 26.89
N ALA A 140 -9.43 9.16 26.48
CA ALA A 140 -8.35 9.61 27.35
C ALA A 140 -8.90 10.39 28.55
N GLY A 141 -9.86 11.29 28.32
CA GLY A 141 -10.53 12.05 29.39
C GLY A 141 -11.27 11.13 30.37
N VAL A 142 -12.07 10.19 29.86
CA VAL A 142 -12.80 9.23 30.69
C VAL A 142 -11.85 8.38 31.54
N LEU A 143 -10.79 7.84 30.95
CA LEU A 143 -9.79 7.03 31.66
C LEU A 143 -9.02 7.84 32.69
N SER A 144 -8.71 9.12 32.42
CA SER A 144 -8.05 10.00 33.37
C SER A 144 -8.94 10.28 34.58
N ILE A 145 -10.24 10.55 34.37
CA ILE A 145 -11.21 10.74 35.46
C ILE A 145 -11.36 9.45 36.28
N ALA A 146 -11.48 8.30 35.62
CA ALA A 146 -11.57 7.01 36.30
C ALA A 146 -10.30 6.73 37.13
N GLY A 147 -9.12 6.99 36.57
CA GLY A 147 -7.84 6.86 37.27
C GLY A 147 -7.75 7.78 38.51
N LEU A 148 -8.24 9.03 38.41
CA LEU A 148 -8.29 9.96 39.55
C LEU A 148 -9.21 9.45 40.63
N VAL A 149 -10.41 8.96 40.29
CA VAL A 149 -11.37 8.40 41.25
C VAL A 149 -10.77 7.18 41.97
N LEU A 150 -10.10 6.29 41.24
CA LEU A 150 -9.43 5.13 41.83
C LEU A 150 -8.28 5.53 42.75
N ALA A 151 -7.48 6.53 42.38
CA ALA A 151 -6.40 7.02 43.23
C ALA A 151 -6.94 7.65 44.52
N LEU A 152 -7.97 8.47 44.41
CA LEU A 152 -8.65 9.07 45.60
C LEU A 152 -9.24 7.94 46.47
N GLY A 153 -9.90 6.95 45.88
CA GLY A 153 -10.42 5.78 46.60
C GLY A 153 -9.32 5.03 47.34
N LEU A 154 -8.19 4.78 46.67
CA LEU A 154 -7.02 4.13 47.29
C LEU A 154 -6.51 4.91 48.51
N PHE A 155 -6.33 6.23 48.36
CA PHE A 155 -5.82 7.07 49.45
C PHE A 155 -6.79 7.13 50.64
N THR A 156 -8.09 7.17 50.35
CA THR A 156 -9.12 7.14 51.42
C THR A 156 -9.14 5.80 52.14
N ILE A 157 -9.07 4.68 51.42
CA ILE A 157 -9.03 3.33 52.00
C ILE A 157 -7.78 3.14 52.86
N VAL A 158 -6.59 3.51 52.35
CA VAL A 158 -5.33 3.42 53.10
C VAL A 158 -5.41 4.27 54.38
N GLY A 159 -5.93 5.47 54.28
CA GLY A 159 -6.11 6.38 55.43
C GLY A 159 -7.09 5.79 56.45
N ALA A 160 -8.24 5.31 56.03
CA ALA A 160 -9.26 4.74 56.90
C ALA A 160 -8.77 3.45 57.59
N THR A 161 -8.13 2.56 56.86
CA THR A 161 -7.59 1.28 57.41
C THR A 161 -6.58 1.55 58.54
N VAL A 162 -5.67 2.51 58.38
CA VAL A 162 -4.66 2.84 59.37
C VAL A 162 -5.28 3.61 60.56
N ARG A 163 -6.28 4.42 60.30
CA ARG A 163 -6.94 5.25 61.31
C ARG A 163 -7.93 4.46 62.17
N GLU A 164 -8.73 3.59 61.52
CA GLU A 164 -9.92 3.00 62.13
C GLU A 164 -9.87 1.47 62.25
N GLY A 165 -9.00 0.78 61.49
CA GLY A 165 -9.02 -0.68 61.29
C GLY A 165 -8.91 -1.58 62.55
N VAL A 166 -8.66 -1.05 63.74
CA VAL A 166 -8.57 -1.80 64.99
C VAL A 166 -9.23 -1.05 66.14
N LEU A 167 -10.13 -0.10 65.83
CA LEU A 167 -10.86 0.62 66.83
C LEU A 167 -12.14 -0.10 67.23
N PRO A 168 -12.47 -0.23 68.53
CA PRO A 168 -13.81 -0.67 68.93
C PRO A 168 -14.88 0.27 68.40
N PRO A 169 -16.10 -0.26 68.14
CA PRO A 169 -17.21 0.57 67.69
C PRO A 169 -17.51 1.74 68.63
N GLY A 170 -17.62 2.95 68.07
CA GLY A 170 -17.93 4.17 68.81
C GLY A 170 -16.72 4.91 69.39
N MET A 171 -15.49 4.42 69.23
CA MET A 171 -14.27 5.15 69.66
C MET A 171 -13.72 6.03 68.54
N GLU A 172 -13.31 7.26 68.88
CA GLU A 172 -12.63 8.14 67.97
C GLU A 172 -11.12 7.87 67.89
N PRO A 173 -10.48 8.00 66.69
CA PRO A 173 -9.03 7.84 66.52
C PRO A 173 -8.28 8.92 67.28
N ASP A 174 -7.25 8.54 68.04
CA ASP A 174 -6.34 9.43 68.71
C ASP A 174 -5.41 10.22 67.78
N ALA A 175 -4.70 11.21 68.33
CA ALA A 175 -3.79 12.03 67.52
C ALA A 175 -2.65 11.24 66.87
N GLN A 176 -2.20 10.15 67.51
CA GLN A 176 -1.14 9.29 66.99
C GLN A 176 -1.63 8.48 65.80
N ARG A 177 -2.83 7.90 65.84
CA ARG A 177 -3.45 7.18 64.74
C ARG A 177 -3.71 8.09 63.53
N ARG A 178 -4.21 9.32 63.77
CA ARG A 178 -4.39 10.35 62.72
C ARG A 178 -3.05 10.72 62.06
N ARG A 179 -1.96 10.80 62.82
CA ARG A 179 -0.61 11.03 62.27
C ARG A 179 -0.12 9.87 61.46
N ARG A 180 -0.27 8.62 61.94
CA ARG A 180 0.10 7.41 61.20
C ARG A 180 -0.67 7.29 59.86
N ALA A 181 -1.95 7.59 59.89
CA ALA A 181 -2.77 7.59 58.64
C ALA A 181 -2.27 8.63 57.64
N ARG A 182 -1.93 9.85 58.06
CA ARG A 182 -1.34 10.87 57.15
C ARG A 182 -0.02 10.40 56.54
N VAL A 183 0.85 9.77 57.33
CA VAL A 183 2.11 9.20 56.82
C VAL A 183 1.86 8.06 55.84
N ALA A 184 0.88 7.20 56.12
CA ALA A 184 0.51 6.10 55.20
C ALA A 184 -0.06 6.63 53.87
N ILE A 185 -0.94 7.65 53.93
CA ILE A 185 -1.43 8.32 52.71
C ILE A 185 -0.28 8.96 51.94
N ALA A 186 0.62 9.68 52.60
CA ALA A 186 1.76 10.31 51.95
C ALA A 186 2.65 9.26 51.25
N ARG A 187 2.90 8.10 51.88
CA ARG A 187 3.64 7.00 51.28
C ARG A 187 2.89 6.42 50.05
N ALA A 188 1.57 6.24 50.14
CA ALA A 188 0.76 5.78 49.05
C ALA A 188 0.79 6.76 47.85
N VAL A 189 0.69 8.07 48.15
CA VAL A 189 0.81 9.09 47.09
C VAL A 189 2.18 9.05 46.42
N VAL A 190 3.26 8.94 47.17
CA VAL A 190 4.62 8.83 46.65
C VAL A 190 4.76 7.56 45.78
N LEU A 191 4.22 6.43 46.26
CA LEU A 191 4.27 5.17 45.49
C LEU A 191 3.50 5.30 44.16
N VAL A 192 2.29 5.85 44.19
CA VAL A 192 1.50 6.08 42.97
C VAL A 192 2.24 7.03 42.01
N ALA A 193 2.85 8.09 42.53
CA ALA A 193 3.64 9.04 41.74
C ALA A 193 4.84 8.33 41.07
N ILE A 194 5.57 7.46 41.80
CA ILE A 194 6.68 6.65 41.23
C ILE A 194 6.18 5.74 40.11
N VAL A 195 5.05 5.05 40.31
CA VAL A 195 4.46 4.16 39.28
C VAL A 195 4.02 4.98 38.06
N LEU A 196 3.41 6.14 38.24
CA LEU A 196 2.99 7.00 37.11
C LEU A 196 4.19 7.57 36.35
N VAL A 197 5.23 8.03 37.05
CA VAL A 197 6.45 8.55 36.43
C VAL A 197 7.21 7.41 35.70
N GLY A 198 7.40 6.28 36.36
CA GLY A 198 8.06 5.11 35.78
C GLY A 198 7.30 4.54 34.58
N GLY A 199 5.99 4.38 34.71
CA GLY A 199 5.11 3.96 33.61
C GLY A 199 5.12 4.93 32.44
N GLY A 200 5.10 6.23 32.73
CA GLY A 200 5.19 7.28 31.70
C GLY A 200 6.56 7.29 30.99
N ALA A 201 7.64 7.02 31.69
CA ALA A 201 8.97 6.90 31.11
C ALA A 201 9.09 5.65 30.21
N TRP A 202 8.60 4.53 30.70
CA TRP A 202 8.55 3.29 29.92
C TRP A 202 7.69 3.46 28.65
N TRP A 203 6.49 4.04 28.79
CA TRP A 203 5.63 4.31 27.63
C TRP A 203 6.30 5.18 26.57
N ARG A 204 7.03 6.24 26.98
CA ARG A 204 7.78 7.08 26.04
C ARG A 204 8.90 6.32 25.33
N ALA A 205 9.55 5.39 26.02
CA ALA A 205 10.58 4.56 25.42
C ALA A 205 9.98 3.63 24.35
N GLU A 206 8.88 2.92 24.67
CA GLU A 206 8.16 2.07 23.73
C GLU A 206 7.61 2.84 22.54
N ASP A 207 7.04 4.02 22.77
CA ASP A 207 6.53 4.92 21.76
C ASP A 207 7.63 5.40 20.79
N SER A 208 8.80 5.73 21.34
CA SER A 208 9.98 6.09 20.55
C SER A 208 10.48 4.91 19.71
N ASP A 209 10.49 3.70 20.26
CA ASP A 209 10.90 2.48 19.54
C ASP A 209 9.93 2.15 18.41
N PHE A 210 8.62 2.22 18.68
CA PHE A 210 7.60 2.04 17.66
C PHE A 210 7.74 3.07 16.54
N THR A 211 7.94 4.35 16.88
CA THR A 211 8.09 5.43 15.89
C THR A 211 9.33 5.25 15.02
N ARG A 212 10.42 4.72 15.58
CA ARG A 212 11.63 4.37 14.82
C ARG A 212 11.42 3.18 13.89
N GLY A 213 10.54 2.26 14.26
CA GLY A 213 10.16 1.10 13.45
C GLY A 213 9.11 1.38 12.38
N LEU A 214 8.56 2.60 12.27
CA LEU A 214 7.65 2.95 11.20
C LEU A 214 8.35 2.82 9.84
N PHE A 215 7.61 2.27 8.87
CA PHE A 215 8.11 2.14 7.51
C PHE A 215 8.43 3.52 6.91
N ARG A 216 9.56 3.60 6.27
CA ARG A 216 10.00 4.74 5.45
C ARG A 216 10.52 4.20 4.14
N PRO A 217 10.05 4.71 3.01
CA PRO A 217 10.61 4.34 1.71
C PRO A 217 12.12 4.56 1.67
N LEU A 218 12.82 3.77 0.88
CA LEU A 218 14.25 3.91 0.68
C LEU A 218 14.56 5.31 0.13
N ALA A 219 15.54 5.99 0.73
CA ALA A 219 15.98 7.29 0.26
C ALA A 219 16.71 7.16 -1.06
N VAL A 220 16.39 8.02 -2.03
CA VAL A 220 17.02 8.05 -3.35
C VAL A 220 17.59 9.41 -3.67
N ARG A 221 18.65 9.44 -4.49
CA ARG A 221 19.18 10.62 -5.15
C ARG A 221 19.00 10.44 -6.65
N ILE A 222 18.53 11.48 -7.31
CA ILE A 222 18.36 11.49 -8.76
C ILE A 222 19.32 12.52 -9.35
N THR A 223 19.98 12.14 -10.43
CA THR A 223 20.77 13.04 -11.28
C THR A 223 20.37 12.85 -12.73
N VAL A 224 20.32 13.96 -13.47
CA VAL A 224 20.12 13.94 -14.92
C VAL A 224 21.32 14.63 -15.55
N ASP A 225 22.15 13.87 -16.24
CA ASP A 225 23.25 14.42 -17.02
C ASP A 225 22.74 14.89 -18.37
N THR A 226 22.84 16.20 -18.58
CA THR A 226 22.47 16.89 -19.81
C THR A 226 23.67 17.27 -20.68
N SER A 227 24.87 16.87 -20.32
CA SER A 227 26.11 17.20 -21.06
C SER A 227 26.25 16.41 -22.36
N ALA A 228 25.68 15.19 -22.40
CA ALA A 228 25.64 14.34 -23.58
C ALA A 228 24.56 14.75 -24.58
N ALA A 229 24.61 14.23 -25.80
CA ALA A 229 23.59 14.44 -26.83
C ALA A 229 22.21 13.87 -26.41
N GLN A 230 22.21 12.82 -25.59
CA GLN A 230 21.02 12.27 -24.96
C GLN A 230 21.11 12.41 -23.45
N GLN A 231 20.04 12.84 -22.81
CA GLN A 231 19.97 12.96 -21.36
C GLN A 231 20.10 11.58 -20.72
N ARG A 232 20.98 11.45 -19.74
CA ARG A 232 21.12 10.22 -18.96
C ARG A 232 20.56 10.44 -17.58
N PHE A 233 19.63 9.59 -17.22
CA PHE A 233 19.04 9.50 -15.89
C PHE A 233 19.82 8.54 -15.02
N GLU A 234 20.07 8.93 -13.78
CA GLU A 234 20.66 8.10 -12.75
C GLU A 234 19.84 8.21 -11.47
N LEU A 235 19.47 7.07 -10.90
CA LEU A 235 18.85 6.93 -9.59
C LEU A 235 19.80 6.13 -8.69
N ALA A 236 20.29 6.76 -7.63
CA ALA A 236 21.09 6.09 -6.60
C ALA A 236 20.25 5.90 -5.33
N ILE A 237 20.14 4.67 -4.84
CA ILE A 237 19.56 4.38 -3.53
C ILE A 237 20.58 4.76 -2.47
N THR A 238 20.26 5.80 -1.68
CA THR A 238 21.16 6.37 -0.67
C THR A 238 20.80 5.98 0.76
N ASP A 239 19.72 5.19 0.94
CA ASP A 239 19.33 4.73 2.26
C ASP A 239 20.43 3.87 2.90
N SER A 240 20.78 4.23 4.14
CA SER A 240 21.88 3.57 4.84
C SER A 240 21.59 2.10 5.14
N VAL A 241 20.30 1.69 5.26
CA VAL A 241 19.94 0.27 5.41
C VAL A 241 20.27 -0.49 4.15
N TRP A 242 19.99 0.10 2.99
CA TRP A 242 20.29 -0.51 1.71
C TRP A 242 21.78 -0.65 1.47
N VAL A 243 22.54 0.42 1.70
CA VAL A 243 23.99 0.44 1.53
C VAL A 243 24.70 -0.56 2.46
N HIS A 244 24.22 -0.70 3.71
CA HIS A 244 24.82 -1.59 4.71
C HIS A 244 24.08 -2.94 4.87
N ARG A 245 23.30 -3.36 3.90
CA ARG A 245 22.49 -4.60 3.99
C ARG A 245 23.27 -5.87 4.28
N ASN A 246 24.57 -5.89 4.02
CA ASN A 246 25.46 -7.00 4.33
C ASN A 246 26.16 -6.87 5.69
N ASP A 247 26.02 -5.76 6.38
CA ASP A 247 26.55 -5.54 7.72
C ASP A 247 25.54 -6.00 8.77
N VAL A 248 25.71 -7.23 9.25
CA VAL A 248 24.82 -7.88 10.21
C VAL A 248 24.75 -7.10 11.54
N ALA A 249 25.84 -6.52 12.01
CA ALA A 249 25.88 -5.75 13.26
C ALA A 249 25.05 -4.48 13.12
N TRP A 250 25.21 -3.78 12.01
CA TRP A 250 24.47 -2.57 11.69
C TRP A 250 22.97 -2.84 11.50
N LEU A 251 22.59 -3.92 10.78
CA LEU A 251 21.19 -4.34 10.59
C LEU A 251 20.51 -4.70 11.91
N ARG A 252 21.23 -5.40 12.83
CA ARG A 252 20.69 -5.71 14.15
C ARG A 252 20.41 -4.49 15.02
N ALA A 253 21.15 -3.41 14.82
CA ALA A 253 20.93 -2.15 15.53
C ALA A 253 19.66 -1.41 15.04
N ARG A 254 19.16 -1.74 13.85
CA ARG A 254 17.96 -1.16 13.27
C ARG A 254 16.82 -2.17 13.35
N ARG A 255 15.74 -1.80 14.02
CA ARG A 255 14.52 -2.62 14.15
C ARG A 255 13.56 -2.50 12.96
N SER A 256 13.94 -1.77 11.90
CA SER A 256 13.15 -1.67 10.67
C SER A 256 13.23 -2.93 9.82
N THR A 257 12.25 -3.15 8.94
CA THR A 257 12.22 -4.26 7.99
C THR A 257 13.58 -4.36 7.27
N PRO A 258 14.24 -5.53 7.30
CA PRO A 258 15.54 -5.67 6.65
C PRO A 258 15.39 -5.47 5.14
N ALA A 259 16.24 -4.63 4.57
CA ALA A 259 16.36 -4.49 3.13
C ALA A 259 16.91 -5.80 2.57
N THR A 260 16.12 -6.48 1.77
CA THR A 260 16.54 -7.70 1.07
C THR A 260 17.04 -7.36 -0.33
N SER A 261 17.81 -8.25 -0.95
CA SER A 261 18.19 -8.10 -2.35
C SER A 261 16.97 -7.97 -3.24
N LEU A 262 17.12 -7.36 -4.42
CA LEU A 262 16.05 -7.25 -5.41
C LEU A 262 15.86 -8.56 -6.17
N MET A 263 14.68 -8.74 -6.70
CA MET A 263 14.32 -9.76 -7.66
C MET A 263 13.66 -9.11 -8.88
N GLU A 264 13.84 -9.74 -10.02
CA GLU A 264 13.24 -9.28 -11.27
C GLU A 264 11.71 -9.52 -11.24
N ASP A 265 10.96 -8.48 -11.57
CA ASP A 265 9.55 -8.57 -11.93
C ASP A 265 9.43 -8.41 -13.45
N HIS A 266 8.92 -9.42 -14.13
CA HIS A 266 8.88 -9.48 -15.61
C HIS A 266 10.24 -9.34 -16.30
N GLY A 267 11.32 -9.83 -15.67
CA GLY A 267 12.67 -9.71 -16.19
C GLY A 267 13.33 -8.35 -16.01
N LYS A 268 12.73 -7.47 -15.20
CA LYS A 268 13.24 -6.13 -14.90
C LYS A 268 13.42 -5.94 -13.40
N LEU A 269 14.56 -5.40 -12.98
CA LEU A 269 14.84 -5.10 -11.56
C LEU A 269 14.11 -3.84 -11.07
N MET A 270 13.75 -2.95 -11.99
CA MET A 270 13.06 -1.70 -11.69
C MET A 270 12.16 -1.31 -12.86
N HIS A 271 10.93 -0.88 -12.53
CA HIS A 271 10.03 -0.19 -13.43
C HIS A 271 10.00 1.29 -13.06
N LEU A 272 10.57 2.13 -13.91
CA LEU A 272 10.68 3.57 -13.69
C LEU A 272 9.60 4.32 -14.47
N PHE A 273 8.80 5.11 -13.77
CA PHE A 273 7.80 5.96 -14.36
C PHE A 273 8.17 7.43 -14.15
N LEU A 274 8.16 8.19 -15.25
CA LEU A 274 8.26 9.65 -15.23
C LEU A 274 6.94 10.22 -15.73
N ILE A 275 6.27 10.98 -14.88
CA ILE A 275 4.95 11.55 -15.19
C ILE A 275 5.04 13.05 -14.99
N ALA A 276 4.71 13.84 -16.03
CA ALA A 276 4.71 15.29 -15.93
C ALA A 276 3.91 15.78 -14.72
N ALA A 277 4.33 16.88 -14.13
CA ALA A 277 3.75 17.38 -12.86
C ALA A 277 2.25 17.62 -12.91
N ASP A 278 1.68 17.85 -14.10
CA ASP A 278 0.23 17.97 -14.33
C ASP A 278 -0.49 16.60 -14.37
N GLY A 279 0.26 15.50 -14.33
CA GLY A 279 -0.25 14.13 -14.40
C GLY A 279 -0.72 13.67 -15.79
N ARG A 280 -0.57 14.48 -16.84
CA ARG A 280 -1.27 14.27 -18.11
C ARG A 280 -0.47 14.52 -19.38
N SER A 281 0.42 15.51 -19.39
CA SER A 281 1.05 16.01 -20.63
C SER A 281 2.15 15.12 -21.15
N ALA A 282 2.81 14.37 -20.28
CA ALA A 282 3.84 13.41 -20.67
C ALA A 282 3.93 12.25 -19.67
N PHE A 283 4.30 11.09 -20.19
CA PHE A 283 4.47 9.84 -19.48
C PHE A 283 5.62 9.06 -20.08
N ALA A 284 6.43 8.44 -19.23
CA ALA A 284 7.40 7.45 -19.67
C ALA A 284 7.41 6.27 -18.69
N HIS A 285 7.53 5.05 -19.22
CA HIS A 285 7.79 3.82 -18.50
C HIS A 285 9.09 3.23 -19.04
N LEU A 286 10.10 3.21 -18.20
CA LEU A 286 11.48 2.86 -18.55
C LEU A 286 11.98 1.74 -17.63
N HIS A 287 13.00 1.01 -18.10
CA HIS A 287 13.59 -0.10 -17.36
C HIS A 287 15.10 0.16 -17.16
N PRO A 288 15.47 0.96 -16.14
CA PRO A 288 16.87 1.28 -15.87
C PRO A 288 17.70 0.02 -15.58
N SER A 289 18.93 0.02 -16.09
CA SER A 289 19.89 -1.04 -15.84
C SER A 289 20.77 -0.71 -14.62
N THR A 290 21.29 -1.75 -13.97
CA THR A 290 22.20 -1.63 -12.82
C THR A 290 23.24 -2.72 -12.84
N ALA A 291 24.42 -2.41 -12.31
CA ALA A 291 25.49 -3.39 -12.08
C ALA A 291 25.62 -3.78 -10.59
N ASP A 292 25.08 -2.98 -9.69
CA ASP A 292 25.32 -3.09 -8.24
C ASP A 292 24.03 -3.10 -7.40
N THR A 293 22.86 -2.97 -8.01
CA THR A 293 21.55 -2.83 -7.35
C THR A 293 21.44 -1.62 -6.42
N VAL A 294 22.37 -0.68 -6.51
CA VAL A 294 22.40 0.60 -5.79
C VAL A 294 22.17 1.76 -6.75
N THR A 295 22.84 1.71 -7.89
CA THR A 295 22.78 2.76 -8.92
C THR A 295 22.11 2.22 -10.17
N PHE A 296 21.01 2.85 -10.57
CA PHE A 296 20.21 2.51 -11.74
C PHE A 296 20.32 3.60 -12.79
N THR A 297 20.60 3.25 -14.02
CA THR A 297 20.80 4.21 -15.12
C THR A 297 19.91 3.90 -16.32
N SER A 298 19.41 4.95 -16.97
CA SER A 298 18.66 4.85 -18.22
C SER A 298 18.97 6.06 -19.10
N VAL A 299 18.86 5.88 -20.41
CA VAL A 299 18.81 6.99 -21.37
C VAL A 299 17.38 7.50 -21.41
N LEU A 300 17.18 8.81 -21.25
CA LEU A 300 15.86 9.38 -21.33
C LEU A 300 15.40 9.52 -22.78
N PRO A 301 14.14 9.16 -23.08
CA PRO A 301 13.53 9.52 -24.35
C PRO A 301 13.33 11.04 -24.45
N ASP A 302 12.92 11.48 -25.61
CA ASP A 302 12.64 12.91 -25.87
C ASP A 302 11.36 13.34 -25.17
N LEU A 303 11.51 13.79 -23.93
CA LEU A 303 10.45 14.28 -23.06
C LEU A 303 10.47 15.81 -22.99
N PRO A 304 9.31 16.49 -22.95
CA PRO A 304 9.23 17.93 -22.76
C PRO A 304 9.96 18.40 -21.51
N ALA A 305 10.49 19.64 -21.61
CA ALA A 305 11.04 20.30 -20.42
C ALA A 305 9.97 20.48 -19.34
N GLY A 306 10.40 20.34 -18.10
CA GLY A 306 9.51 20.57 -16.98
C GLY A 306 9.81 19.71 -15.78
N GLU A 307 8.96 19.82 -14.79
CA GLU A 307 8.99 18.99 -13.59
C GLU A 307 8.21 17.70 -13.82
N TYR A 308 8.82 16.60 -13.42
CA TYR A 308 8.24 15.25 -13.47
C TYR A 308 8.21 14.64 -12.07
N ARG A 309 7.10 13.95 -11.77
CA ARG A 309 7.06 13.02 -10.64
C ARG A 309 7.67 11.71 -11.09
N MET A 310 8.57 11.20 -10.28
CA MET A 310 9.22 9.91 -10.48
C MET A 310 8.63 8.89 -9.53
N PHE A 311 8.27 7.73 -10.07
CA PHE A 311 7.90 6.53 -9.34
C PHE A 311 8.75 5.39 -9.85
N ALA A 312 9.36 4.61 -8.95
CA ALA A 312 10.16 3.47 -9.35
C ALA A 312 9.78 2.25 -8.50
N ASP A 313 9.17 1.27 -9.15
CA ASP A 313 8.76 0.03 -8.52
C ASP A 313 9.92 -0.96 -8.51
N ILE A 314 10.20 -1.51 -7.33
CA ILE A 314 11.16 -2.56 -7.08
C ILE A 314 10.53 -3.68 -6.26
N VAL A 315 11.01 -4.90 -6.43
CA VAL A 315 10.56 -6.07 -5.67
C VAL A 315 11.73 -6.67 -4.92
N HIS A 316 11.58 -6.79 -3.60
CA HIS A 316 12.57 -7.42 -2.74
C HIS A 316 12.43 -8.94 -2.74
N GLN A 317 13.50 -9.67 -2.46
CA GLN A 317 13.48 -11.15 -2.34
C GLN A 317 12.53 -11.68 -1.26
N SER A 318 12.13 -10.83 -0.31
CA SER A 318 11.06 -11.15 0.63
C SER A 318 9.67 -11.20 -0.02
N GLY A 319 9.52 -10.70 -1.25
CA GLY A 319 8.22 -10.45 -1.90
C GLY A 319 7.62 -9.08 -1.53
N LEU A 320 8.36 -8.23 -0.81
CA LEU A 320 7.95 -6.85 -0.56
C LEU A 320 8.07 -6.05 -1.86
N THR A 321 6.95 -5.47 -2.31
CA THR A 321 6.94 -4.48 -3.40
C THR A 321 7.02 -3.09 -2.79
N GLU A 322 7.95 -2.28 -3.30
CA GLU A 322 8.17 -0.91 -2.83
C GLU A 322 8.23 0.04 -4.02
N THR A 323 7.56 1.19 -3.92
CA THR A 323 7.61 2.27 -4.90
C THR A 323 8.44 3.41 -4.35
N LEU A 324 9.61 3.63 -4.93
CA LEU A 324 10.46 4.78 -4.63
C LEU A 324 9.90 6.03 -5.31
N THR A 325 9.95 7.16 -4.64
CA THR A 325 9.35 8.39 -5.16
C THR A 325 10.29 9.57 -5.06
N SER A 326 10.24 10.43 -6.07
CA SER A 326 10.95 11.71 -6.08
C SER A 326 10.34 12.64 -7.13
N THR A 327 10.94 13.80 -7.28
CA THR A 327 10.70 14.71 -8.40
C THR A 327 12.00 14.93 -9.17
N VAL A 328 11.88 15.16 -10.48
CA VAL A 328 13.03 15.46 -11.35
C VAL A 328 12.64 16.56 -12.32
N THR A 329 13.54 17.49 -12.56
CA THR A 329 13.37 18.53 -13.58
C THR A 329 14.17 18.15 -14.81
N LEU A 330 13.48 18.03 -15.96
CA LEU A 330 14.11 17.78 -17.24
C LEU A 330 14.34 19.12 -17.96
N ALA A 331 15.54 19.28 -18.52
CA ALA A 331 15.86 20.43 -19.35
C ALA A 331 15.25 20.25 -20.73
N GLY A 332 14.72 21.34 -21.31
CA GLY A 332 14.07 21.30 -22.60
C GLY A 332 15.00 21.12 -23.78
N ASP A 333 14.35 20.79 -24.86
CA ASP A 333 14.77 20.81 -26.26
C ASP A 333 16.25 20.94 -26.54
N ARG A 334 16.94 19.82 -26.54
CA ARG A 334 18.01 19.64 -27.49
C ARG A 334 17.45 18.74 -28.56
N HIS A 335 16.95 19.33 -29.64
CA HIS A 335 16.63 18.63 -30.87
C HIS A 335 17.90 17.92 -31.35
N SER A 336 18.20 16.80 -30.73
CA SER A 336 19.14 15.85 -31.29
C SER A 336 18.38 15.08 -32.34
N ALA A 337 18.83 15.17 -33.58
CA ALA A 337 18.39 14.29 -34.68
C ALA A 337 18.76 12.80 -34.43
N ALA A 338 19.27 12.47 -33.26
CA ALA A 338 19.50 11.13 -32.76
C ALA A 338 18.19 10.58 -32.18
N ARG A 339 17.45 9.98 -33.04
CA ARG A 339 16.23 9.21 -32.85
C ARG A 339 16.23 8.36 -31.59
N ASP A 340 15.12 8.43 -30.87
CA ASP A 340 14.21 7.29 -30.56
C ASP A 340 14.94 5.97 -30.21
N THR A 341 16.05 6.05 -29.46
CA THR A 341 16.74 4.86 -28.99
C THR A 341 16.70 4.82 -27.48
N SER A 342 15.59 4.26 -26.97
CA SER A 342 15.59 3.64 -25.66
C SER A 342 16.61 2.49 -25.64
N THR A 343 17.24 2.26 -24.51
CA THR A 343 18.17 1.14 -24.34
C THR A 343 17.45 -0.19 -24.14
N ASP A 344 16.15 -0.18 -23.89
CA ASP A 344 15.33 -1.36 -23.66
C ASP A 344 14.14 -1.40 -24.64
N ALA A 345 13.91 -2.58 -25.24
CA ALA A 345 12.86 -2.76 -26.24
C ALA A 345 11.44 -2.65 -25.68
N ASP A 346 11.29 -2.74 -24.36
CA ASP A 346 10.02 -2.64 -23.65
C ASP A 346 9.78 -1.24 -23.06
N ASP A 347 10.71 -0.32 -23.21
CA ASP A 347 10.52 1.09 -22.84
C ASP A 347 9.47 1.75 -23.71
N SER A 348 8.68 2.64 -23.09
CA SER A 348 7.66 3.39 -23.83
C SER A 348 7.44 4.77 -23.21
N TRP A 349 7.02 5.71 -24.06
CA TRP A 349 6.66 7.05 -23.62
C TRP A 349 5.56 7.63 -24.50
N SER A 350 4.88 8.61 -23.98
CA SER A 350 3.84 9.37 -24.69
C SER A 350 3.95 10.82 -24.30
N VAL A 351 3.95 11.68 -25.31
CA VAL A 351 3.93 13.13 -25.17
C VAL A 351 2.61 13.63 -25.74
N SER A 352 1.84 14.31 -24.94
CA SER A 352 0.48 14.77 -25.21
C SER A 352 -0.63 13.78 -24.85
N ARG A 353 -1.82 14.34 -24.58
CA ARG A 353 -3.02 13.55 -24.31
C ARG A 353 -3.52 12.89 -25.60
N THR A 354 -3.60 11.58 -25.62
CA THR A 354 -4.01 10.81 -26.80
C THR A 354 -5.49 10.41 -26.80
N GLY A 355 -6.25 10.69 -25.74
CA GLY A 355 -7.62 10.22 -25.61
C GLY A 355 -8.59 11.13 -24.88
N ASP A 356 -9.86 10.79 -25.02
CA ASP A 356 -10.98 11.29 -24.21
C ASP A 356 -11.28 10.30 -23.06
N SER A 357 -12.45 10.43 -22.43
CA SER A 357 -12.83 9.56 -21.30
C SER A 357 -13.14 8.11 -21.69
N THR A 358 -13.20 7.77 -23.00
CA THR A 358 -13.60 6.46 -23.51
C THR A 358 -12.74 5.95 -24.65
N HIS A 359 -12.07 6.82 -25.39
CA HIS A 359 -11.24 6.44 -26.53
C HIS A 359 -9.87 7.10 -26.50
N SER A 360 -8.86 6.37 -26.88
CA SER A 360 -7.49 6.86 -27.04
C SER A 360 -6.89 6.30 -28.34
N VAL A 361 -6.43 7.18 -29.22
CA VAL A 361 -5.78 6.79 -30.48
C VAL A 361 -4.29 6.64 -30.22
N LEU A 362 -3.74 5.46 -30.50
CA LEU A 362 -2.32 5.15 -30.34
C LEU A 362 -1.50 5.64 -31.54
N ALA A 363 -0.19 5.66 -31.39
CA ALA A 363 0.73 6.18 -32.41
C ALA A 363 0.68 5.41 -33.74
N ASP A 364 0.24 4.16 -33.76
CA ASP A 364 0.06 3.34 -34.97
C ASP A 364 -1.36 3.41 -35.55
N GLY A 365 -2.23 4.25 -34.99
CA GLY A 365 -3.63 4.39 -35.37
C GLY A 365 -4.58 3.38 -34.70
N THR A 366 -4.09 2.48 -33.86
CA THR A 366 -4.96 1.60 -33.05
C THR A 366 -5.80 2.45 -32.11
N VAL A 367 -7.08 2.14 -31.97
CA VAL A 367 -7.98 2.80 -31.04
C VAL A 367 -8.17 1.91 -29.82
N LEU A 368 -7.73 2.40 -28.67
CA LEU A 368 -8.10 1.81 -27.38
C LEU A 368 -9.46 2.38 -26.94
N THR A 369 -10.38 1.50 -26.58
CA THR A 369 -11.68 1.85 -26.05
C THR A 369 -11.78 1.40 -24.59
N TRP A 370 -12.06 2.31 -23.66
CA TRP A 370 -12.36 1.97 -22.30
C TRP A 370 -13.83 1.57 -22.17
N ASN A 371 -14.07 0.26 -22.08
CA ASN A 371 -15.40 -0.34 -21.97
C ASN A 371 -15.92 -0.18 -20.54
N ARG A 372 -16.55 0.93 -20.25
CA ARG A 372 -17.19 1.21 -18.97
C ARG A 372 -18.66 1.56 -19.17
N ASN A 373 -19.49 1.29 -18.17
CA ASN A 373 -20.84 1.79 -18.13
C ASN A 373 -20.86 3.32 -17.87
N SER A 374 -22.02 3.94 -18.03
CA SER A 374 -22.21 5.38 -17.78
C SER A 374 -22.24 5.76 -16.29
N ALA A 375 -22.15 4.77 -15.36
CA ALA A 375 -22.17 5.04 -13.94
C ALA A 375 -20.91 5.83 -13.51
N PRO A 376 -21.05 6.75 -12.55
CA PRO A 376 -19.92 7.45 -11.98
C PRO A 376 -18.93 6.49 -11.35
N LEU A 377 -17.64 6.75 -11.49
CA LEU A 377 -16.62 6.07 -10.69
C LEU A 377 -16.69 6.60 -9.23
N VAL A 378 -16.68 5.69 -8.27
CA VAL A 378 -16.79 6.01 -6.85
C VAL A 378 -15.58 5.46 -6.10
N ALA A 379 -15.02 6.26 -5.21
CA ALA A 379 -13.85 5.86 -4.41
C ALA A 379 -14.18 4.65 -3.52
N GLY A 380 -13.29 3.64 -3.53
CA GLY A 380 -13.43 2.40 -2.75
C GLY A 380 -14.43 1.40 -3.33
N GLU A 381 -14.95 1.63 -4.55
CA GLU A 381 -15.81 0.66 -5.25
C GLU A 381 -15.06 -0.01 -6.40
N GLU A 382 -15.34 -1.30 -6.61
CA GLU A 382 -14.74 -2.07 -7.71
C GLU A 382 -15.05 -1.39 -9.06
N ALA A 383 -13.99 -0.94 -9.75
CA ALA A 383 -14.12 -0.27 -11.03
C ALA A 383 -13.95 -1.23 -12.22
N GLY A 384 -13.11 -2.25 -12.07
CA GLY A 384 -12.85 -3.27 -13.09
C GLY A 384 -12.52 -2.66 -14.46
N LEU A 385 -11.28 -2.17 -14.62
CA LEU A 385 -10.87 -1.48 -15.84
C LEU A 385 -10.83 -2.45 -17.03
N ARG A 386 -11.65 -2.20 -18.05
CA ARG A 386 -11.74 -3.04 -19.25
C ARG A 386 -11.46 -2.21 -20.48
N PHE A 387 -10.51 -2.68 -21.30
CA PHE A 387 -10.16 -2.01 -22.54
C PHE A 387 -10.24 -2.99 -23.71
N ALA A 388 -10.58 -2.46 -24.88
CA ALA A 388 -10.51 -3.17 -26.14
C ALA A 388 -9.59 -2.40 -27.09
N ALA A 389 -8.78 -3.12 -27.87
CA ALA A 389 -7.91 -2.56 -28.89
C ALA A 389 -8.51 -2.85 -30.25
N THR A 390 -8.75 -1.82 -31.05
CA THR A 390 -9.24 -1.93 -32.42
C THR A 390 -8.16 -1.43 -33.36
N PRO A 391 -7.55 -2.33 -34.17
CA PRO A 391 -6.54 -1.93 -35.16
C PRO A 391 -7.11 -1.01 -36.25
N PRO A 392 -6.25 -0.26 -36.96
CA PRO A 392 -6.65 0.48 -38.14
C PRO A 392 -7.30 -0.41 -39.19
N ALA A 393 -8.19 0.14 -40.03
CA ALA A 393 -8.87 -0.62 -41.09
C ALA A 393 -7.86 -1.27 -42.01
N GLY A 394 -8.05 -2.58 -42.24
CA GLY A 394 -7.16 -3.43 -43.07
C GLY A 394 -5.92 -3.96 -42.37
N ASP A 395 -5.68 -3.57 -41.10
CA ASP A 395 -4.59 -4.14 -40.31
C ASP A 395 -5.10 -5.30 -39.45
N THR A 396 -4.49 -6.49 -39.64
CA THR A 396 -4.85 -7.75 -38.97
C THR A 396 -3.90 -8.14 -37.85
N ALA A 397 -2.89 -7.31 -37.55
CA ALA A 397 -1.96 -7.61 -36.45
C ALA A 397 -2.67 -7.52 -35.11
N SER A 398 -2.62 -8.59 -34.32
CA SER A 398 -3.13 -8.65 -32.94
C SER A 398 -2.17 -7.99 -31.95
N LEU A 399 -2.61 -7.87 -30.69
CA LEU A 399 -1.73 -7.52 -29.57
C LEU A 399 -0.70 -8.64 -29.35
N GLU A 400 0.47 -8.24 -28.89
CA GLU A 400 1.57 -9.10 -28.50
C GLU A 400 1.75 -9.07 -26.98
N PRO A 401 2.29 -10.15 -26.37
CA PRO A 401 2.64 -10.10 -24.96
C PRO A 401 3.62 -8.96 -24.65
N PHE A 402 3.25 -8.12 -23.69
CA PHE A 402 4.11 -7.07 -23.17
C PHE A 402 4.62 -7.49 -21.79
N LEU A 403 5.93 -7.77 -21.68
CA LEU A 403 6.55 -8.34 -20.49
C LEU A 403 5.81 -9.60 -19.97
N GLY A 404 5.37 -10.46 -20.90
CA GLY A 404 4.66 -11.72 -20.61
C GLY A 404 3.17 -11.55 -20.26
N MET A 405 2.58 -10.35 -20.42
CA MET A 405 1.18 -10.06 -20.14
C MET A 405 0.47 -9.38 -21.31
N ALA A 406 -0.86 -9.32 -21.25
CA ALA A 406 -1.68 -8.67 -22.27
C ALA A 406 -1.44 -7.15 -22.36
N GLY A 407 -1.01 -6.53 -21.27
CA GLY A 407 -0.71 -5.11 -21.19
C GLY A 407 -0.49 -4.65 -19.74
N HIS A 408 -0.21 -3.38 -19.58
CA HIS A 408 -0.03 -2.72 -18.27
C HIS A 408 -0.91 -1.48 -18.18
N VAL A 409 -1.30 -1.14 -16.95
CA VAL A 409 -2.02 0.10 -16.67
C VAL A 409 -1.33 0.86 -15.55
N VAL A 410 -1.17 2.15 -15.73
CA VAL A 410 -0.74 3.06 -14.66
C VAL A 410 -1.87 4.01 -14.36
N VAL A 411 -2.28 4.07 -13.10
CA VAL A 411 -3.29 4.99 -12.62
C VAL A 411 -2.62 6.03 -11.74
N VAL A 412 -2.76 7.29 -12.10
CA VAL A 412 -2.21 8.40 -11.32
C VAL A 412 -3.28 9.46 -11.08
N ARG A 413 -3.37 9.96 -9.82
CA ARG A 413 -4.18 11.15 -9.52
C ARG A 413 -3.39 12.40 -9.87
N ASP A 414 -4.07 13.43 -10.39
CA ASP A 414 -3.44 14.66 -10.89
C ASP A 414 -2.48 15.32 -9.89
N ASP A 415 -2.70 15.15 -8.57
CA ASP A 415 -1.80 15.68 -7.54
C ASP A 415 -0.63 14.74 -7.19
N GLY A 416 -0.54 13.57 -7.82
CA GLY A 416 0.50 12.57 -7.59
C GLY A 416 0.40 11.81 -6.26
N LYS A 417 -0.64 12.03 -5.46
CA LYS A 417 -0.81 11.34 -4.17
C LYS A 417 -1.34 9.91 -4.30
N VAL A 418 -1.83 9.55 -5.48
CA VAL A 418 -2.17 8.17 -5.83
C VAL A 418 -1.40 7.81 -7.08
N PHE A 419 -0.66 6.74 -6.98
CA PHE A 419 0.04 6.10 -8.10
C PHE A 419 -0.08 4.59 -7.91
N ILE A 420 -0.40 3.88 -8.98
CA ILE A 420 -0.42 2.42 -8.99
C ILE A 420 -0.08 1.88 -10.38
N HIS A 421 0.79 0.89 -10.44
CA HIS A 421 1.09 0.08 -11.60
C HIS A 421 0.28 -1.21 -11.52
N LEU A 422 -0.59 -1.45 -12.49
CA LEU A 422 -1.53 -2.56 -12.54
C LEU A 422 -1.15 -3.59 -13.57
N HIS A 423 -1.38 -4.83 -13.21
CA HIS A 423 -1.27 -6.01 -14.06
C HIS A 423 -2.65 -6.63 -14.32
N PRO A 424 -2.83 -7.48 -15.35
CA PRO A 424 -4.10 -8.18 -15.56
C PRO A 424 -4.55 -9.02 -14.36
N LEU A 425 -3.61 -9.49 -13.54
CA LEU A 425 -3.89 -10.17 -12.27
C LEU A 425 -4.24 -9.22 -11.12
N GLY A 426 -4.13 -7.92 -11.30
CA GLY A 426 -4.47 -6.90 -10.30
C GLY A 426 -3.31 -6.03 -9.85
N THR A 427 -3.29 -5.68 -8.56
CA THR A 427 -2.30 -4.75 -7.97
C THR A 427 -1.06 -5.46 -7.45
N ILE A 428 -0.91 -6.75 -7.68
CA ILE A 428 0.19 -7.56 -7.17
C ILE A 428 1.35 -7.61 -8.15
N SER A 429 2.59 -7.73 -7.62
CA SER A 429 3.75 -8.14 -8.40
C SER A 429 3.70 -9.65 -8.65
N LEU A 430 3.96 -10.07 -9.88
CA LEU A 430 4.05 -11.49 -10.23
C LEU A 430 5.26 -12.16 -9.60
N ALA A 431 6.37 -11.45 -9.47
CA ALA A 431 7.55 -11.93 -8.78
C ALA A 431 7.25 -12.22 -7.30
N ALA A 432 6.55 -11.30 -6.62
CA ALA A 432 6.13 -11.49 -5.23
C ALA A 432 5.19 -12.70 -5.12
N GLN A 433 4.21 -12.85 -6.01
CA GLN A 433 3.31 -13.99 -6.02
C GLN A 433 4.07 -15.31 -6.21
N ALA A 434 4.92 -15.39 -7.24
CA ALA A 434 5.72 -16.59 -7.52
C ALA A 434 6.64 -16.96 -6.33
N ARG A 435 7.22 -15.96 -5.66
CA ARG A 435 8.07 -16.14 -4.48
C ARG A 435 7.30 -16.73 -3.30
N LEU A 436 6.14 -16.14 -2.98
CA LEU A 436 5.33 -16.55 -1.84
C LEU A 436 4.59 -17.87 -2.09
N THR A 437 4.19 -18.14 -3.33
CA THR A 437 3.56 -19.42 -3.73
C THR A 437 4.53 -20.59 -3.53
N ARG A 438 5.82 -20.44 -3.85
CA ARG A 438 6.82 -21.50 -3.62
C ARG A 438 6.98 -21.87 -2.15
N SER A 439 6.65 -20.98 -1.24
CA SER A 439 6.72 -21.20 0.20
C SER A 439 5.42 -21.74 0.81
N ALA A 440 4.36 -21.89 0.01
CA ALA A 440 3.03 -22.30 0.47
C ALA A 440 2.73 -23.75 0.04
N PRO A 441 2.58 -24.70 0.98
CA PRO A 441 2.25 -26.08 0.65
C PRO A 441 0.92 -26.19 -0.09
N GLY A 442 0.89 -26.96 -1.20
CA GLY A 442 -0.32 -27.24 -1.98
C GLY A 442 -0.79 -26.11 -2.89
N ALA A 443 -0.12 -24.96 -2.89
CA ALA A 443 -0.43 -23.91 -3.86
C ALA A 443 0.22 -24.18 -5.22
N THR A 444 -0.55 -24.00 -6.27
CA THR A 444 -0.03 -24.04 -7.64
C THR A 444 0.40 -22.65 -8.05
N ALA A 445 1.63 -22.52 -8.56
CA ALA A 445 2.04 -21.30 -9.23
C ALA A 445 1.17 -21.12 -10.46
N HIS A 446 0.54 -19.95 -10.60
CA HIS A 446 -0.12 -19.62 -11.86
C HIS A 446 0.96 -19.57 -12.95
N ALA A 447 0.80 -20.41 -13.98
CA ALA A 447 1.57 -20.24 -15.19
C ALA A 447 1.28 -18.83 -15.74
N MET A 448 2.32 -18.09 -16.06
CA MET A 448 2.26 -16.75 -16.65
C MET A 448 1.76 -16.80 -18.11
N ASN A 449 0.86 -17.71 -18.42
CA ASN A 449 0.14 -17.70 -19.69
C ASN A 449 -1.03 -16.72 -19.53
N ALA A 450 -0.72 -15.42 -19.58
CA ALA A 450 -1.72 -14.48 -20.03
C ALA A 450 -2.06 -14.87 -21.46
N SER A 451 -3.04 -15.76 -21.61
CA SER A 451 -3.68 -15.93 -22.91
C SER A 451 -4.24 -14.54 -23.25
N LEU A 452 -3.63 -13.92 -24.24
CA LEU A 452 -4.25 -12.78 -24.89
C LEU A 452 -5.65 -13.25 -25.27
N ASP A 453 -6.67 -12.57 -24.79
CA ASP A 453 -8.03 -12.85 -25.22
C ASP A 453 -8.04 -12.69 -26.75
N PRO A 454 -8.56 -13.67 -27.51
CA PRO A 454 -8.67 -13.57 -28.95
C PRO A 454 -9.39 -12.29 -29.43
N ALA A 455 -10.14 -11.63 -28.55
CA ALA A 455 -10.84 -10.38 -28.80
C ALA A 455 -10.01 -9.12 -28.47
N ASP A 456 -8.69 -9.23 -28.27
CA ASP A 456 -7.82 -8.10 -27.86
C ASP A 456 -8.41 -7.31 -26.65
N SER A 457 -9.02 -8.04 -25.71
CA SER A 457 -9.67 -7.49 -24.52
C SER A 457 -8.72 -7.54 -23.33
N LEU A 458 -8.62 -6.41 -22.64
CA LEU A 458 -7.77 -6.22 -21.46
C LEU A 458 -8.64 -6.01 -20.23
N TYR A 459 -8.35 -6.69 -19.13
CA TYR A 459 -9.04 -6.51 -17.85
C TYR A 459 -8.04 -6.35 -16.73
N PHE A 460 -8.28 -5.33 -15.87
CA PHE A 460 -7.48 -5.03 -14.69
C PHE A 460 -8.43 -4.82 -13.51
N PRO A 461 -8.41 -5.70 -12.49
CA PRO A 461 -9.21 -5.53 -11.28
C PRO A 461 -8.63 -4.38 -10.45
N TYR A 462 -9.47 -3.39 -10.15
CA TYR A 462 -9.04 -2.19 -9.43
C TYR A 462 -10.20 -1.47 -8.76
N ALA A 463 -9.91 -0.70 -7.71
CA ALA A 463 -10.77 0.33 -7.15
C ALA A 463 -9.96 1.60 -6.92
N PHE A 464 -10.49 2.74 -7.29
CA PHE A 464 -9.84 4.03 -7.02
C PHE A 464 -9.90 4.32 -5.51
N PRO A 465 -8.75 4.51 -4.82
CA PRO A 465 -8.75 4.61 -3.36
C PRO A 465 -9.32 5.93 -2.82
N GLN A 466 -9.30 6.98 -3.61
CA GLN A 466 -9.69 8.34 -3.20
C GLN A 466 -10.47 9.05 -4.30
N PRO A 467 -11.35 10.01 -3.95
CA PRO A 467 -11.98 10.87 -4.95
C PRO A 467 -10.97 11.84 -5.57
N GLY A 468 -11.25 12.29 -6.79
CA GLY A 468 -10.42 13.26 -7.50
C GLY A 468 -10.36 13.02 -9.00
N LYS A 469 -9.49 13.78 -9.66
CA LYS A 469 -9.19 13.62 -11.08
C LYS A 469 -7.97 12.74 -11.26
N TYR A 470 -8.07 11.82 -12.20
CA TYR A 470 -7.07 10.81 -12.50
C TYR A 470 -6.76 10.77 -13.98
N THR A 471 -5.58 10.28 -14.31
CA THR A 471 -5.23 9.80 -15.65
C THR A 471 -4.93 8.31 -15.56
N VAL A 472 -5.53 7.54 -16.45
CA VAL A 472 -5.30 6.10 -16.62
C VAL A 472 -4.49 5.92 -17.88
N TRP A 473 -3.22 5.52 -17.75
CA TRP A 473 -2.32 5.23 -18.85
C TRP A 473 -2.38 3.72 -19.15
N VAL A 474 -2.66 3.36 -20.39
CA VAL A 474 -2.78 1.96 -20.84
C VAL A 474 -1.71 1.66 -21.85
N GLN A 475 -0.95 0.60 -21.61
CA GLN A 475 0.15 0.18 -22.44
C GLN A 475 -0.12 -1.20 -23.04
N VAL A 476 0.04 -1.31 -24.35
CA VAL A 476 -0.09 -2.54 -25.12
C VAL A 476 1.09 -2.68 -26.06
N LYS A 477 1.46 -3.90 -26.41
CA LYS A 477 2.51 -4.18 -27.39
C LYS A 477 1.90 -4.66 -28.71
N ARG A 478 2.38 -4.09 -29.81
CA ARG A 478 1.93 -4.43 -31.13
C ARG A 478 3.05 -4.18 -32.14
N ARG A 479 3.30 -5.14 -33.05
CA ARG A 479 4.39 -5.08 -34.05
C ARG A 479 5.75 -4.76 -33.40
N GLY A 480 6.05 -5.42 -32.29
CA GLY A 480 7.28 -5.26 -31.55
C GLY A 480 7.45 -3.91 -30.82
N ARG A 481 6.44 -3.01 -30.83
CA ARG A 481 6.47 -1.69 -30.19
C ARG A 481 5.46 -1.61 -29.07
N VAL A 482 5.86 -1.01 -27.95
CA VAL A 482 4.93 -0.66 -26.85
C VAL A 482 4.27 0.66 -27.17
N LEU A 483 2.95 0.66 -27.15
CA LEU A 483 2.09 1.80 -27.46
C LEU A 483 1.35 2.23 -26.18
N THR A 484 1.26 3.53 -25.95
CA THR A 484 0.66 4.08 -24.73
C THR A 484 -0.52 4.97 -25.08
N GLY A 485 -1.69 4.69 -24.50
CA GLY A 485 -2.87 5.53 -24.55
C GLY A 485 -3.21 6.11 -23.17
N SER A 486 -3.98 7.19 -23.13
CA SER A 486 -4.38 7.82 -21.86
C SER A 486 -5.87 8.14 -21.81
N PHE A 487 -6.46 8.00 -20.62
CA PHE A 487 -7.87 8.26 -20.37
C PHE A 487 -8.02 9.12 -19.11
N PRO A 488 -8.66 10.30 -19.20
CA PRO A 488 -9.02 11.06 -18.01
C PRO A 488 -10.20 10.38 -17.29
N ALA A 489 -10.13 10.35 -15.96
CA ALA A 489 -11.17 9.81 -15.12
C ALA A 489 -11.48 10.75 -13.95
N GLU A 490 -12.76 10.88 -13.63
CA GLU A 490 -13.22 11.61 -12.46
C GLU A 490 -13.88 10.65 -11.48
N VAL A 491 -13.38 10.61 -10.26
CA VAL A 491 -13.81 9.71 -9.19
C VAL A 491 -14.52 10.52 -8.11
N ARG A 492 -15.75 10.14 -7.81
CA ARG A 492 -16.59 10.78 -6.79
C ARG A 492 -16.33 10.23 -5.41
N PRO A 493 -16.55 11.00 -4.34
CA PRO A 493 -16.52 10.48 -2.98
C PRO A 493 -17.65 9.46 -2.79
N ARG A 494 -17.39 8.44 -1.97
CA ARG A 494 -18.43 7.52 -1.52
C ARG A 494 -19.39 8.27 -0.60
N VAL A 495 -20.68 8.25 -0.94
CA VAL A 495 -21.71 8.80 -0.06
C VAL A 495 -21.94 7.81 1.06
N THR A 496 -21.39 8.07 2.24
CA THR A 496 -21.77 7.37 3.46
C THR A 496 -23.14 7.91 3.86
N THR A 497 -24.21 7.17 3.57
CA THR A 497 -25.48 7.38 4.27
C THR A 497 -25.18 7.15 5.75
N ALA A 498 -25.18 8.24 6.53
CA ALA A 498 -25.12 8.13 7.99
C ALA A 498 -26.33 7.27 8.40
N SER A 499 -26.07 6.01 8.76
CA SER A 499 -27.06 5.17 9.41
C SER A 499 -27.38 5.85 10.72
N ALA A 500 -28.58 6.42 10.79
CA ALA A 500 -29.16 6.88 12.04
C ALA A 500 -29.21 5.68 12.99
N ARG A 501 -28.38 5.71 14.03
CA ARG A 501 -28.50 4.91 15.24
C ARG A 501 -28.63 5.83 16.44
#